data_748e21d24ed3119d1f8aff433e90bcc7
#
_entry.id   748e21d24ed3119d1f8aff433e90bcc7
#
_cell.length_a   1.000
_cell.length_b   1.000
_cell.length_c   1.000
_cell.angle_alpha   90.00
_cell.angle_beta   90.00
_cell.angle_gamma   90.00
#
_symmetry.space_group_name_H-M   'P 1'
#
loop_
_entity.id
_entity.type
_entity.pdbx_description
1 polymer ?
#
loop_
_entity_poly.entity_id
_entity_poly.type
_entity_poly.pdbx_seq_one_letter_code
_entity_poly.pdbx_strand_id
1 'polypeptide(L)'
;MADSNNTGRASLIQRAALLRITTKTLANNLQNGSFKSLYHGQGIEFSGVREYLRGDDVRAIDWNVTARSAKPYVKVFEEERELQIFLIIDRSLSMQTGSRYKSRYQTAMEIAALITFAAEHNANPVGSVLFNGEIEFVCEPKSGPNQTMILLSHFDKEPDNRVKGSVLGNALTGAGKILKKRSLVFVISDFRMRDWEASLVHLASHHDVVCVRIGDPSDYELPEMGSVPFTDPENGIKKIMPTNSKSFKDSWREDGRMRLQRWTDGCLKHGGVPLKISTTEDPLTVLSSFFSKREVL
;
A
#
# COMPACT_ATOMS: atom_id res chain seq x y z
N MET A 1 -21.38 28.74 17.33
CA MET A 1 -20.40 27.94 18.09
C MET A 1 -19.83 26.88 17.16
N ALA A 2 -18.95 27.28 16.27
CA ALA A 2 -18.22 26.43 15.36
C ALA A 2 -16.84 27.05 15.23
N ASP A 3 -15.86 26.59 16.04
CA ASP A 3 -14.42 26.94 15.85
C ASP A 3 -13.52 26.29 16.92
N SER A 4 -13.79 25.05 17.35
CA SER A 4 -12.93 24.38 18.34
C SER A 4 -12.31 23.05 17.90
N ASN A 5 -12.30 22.70 16.60
CA ASN A 5 -11.76 21.43 16.13
C ASN A 5 -10.51 21.53 15.21
N ASN A 6 -9.86 22.70 15.16
CA ASN A 6 -8.68 22.87 14.29
C ASN A 6 -7.35 22.96 15.06
N THR A 7 -7.30 22.57 16.30
CA THR A 7 -6.07 22.58 17.10
C THR A 7 -5.51 21.16 17.26
N GLY A 8 -4.74 20.68 16.28
CA GLY A 8 -3.96 19.46 16.46
C GLY A 8 -3.59 18.65 15.22
N ARG A 9 -4.07 19.01 14.05
CA ARG A 9 -3.75 18.25 12.81
C ARG A 9 -2.59 18.92 12.08
N ALA A 10 -1.36 18.60 12.50
CA ALA A 10 -0.22 18.92 11.65
C ALA A 10 -0.42 18.24 10.30
N SER A 11 -0.37 19.00 9.19
CA SER A 11 -0.53 18.44 7.84
C SER A 11 0.54 17.39 7.56
N LEU A 12 0.28 16.45 6.66
CA LEU A 12 1.28 15.47 6.24
C LEU A 12 2.55 16.15 5.71
N ILE A 13 2.39 17.30 5.05
CA ILE A 13 3.50 18.11 4.55
C ILE A 13 4.35 18.66 5.71
N GLN A 14 3.73 19.13 6.80
CA GLN A 14 4.45 19.58 7.99
C GLN A 14 5.19 18.43 8.70
N ARG A 15 4.63 17.22 8.67
CA ARG A 15 5.24 16.00 9.22
C ARG A 15 6.22 15.33 8.24
N ALA A 16 6.27 15.78 7.00
CA ALA A 16 7.06 15.19 5.92
C ALA A 16 8.54 15.04 6.28
N ALA A 17 9.15 16.05 6.90
CA ALA A 17 10.56 16.00 7.29
C ALA A 17 10.84 14.85 8.29
N LEU A 18 9.98 14.66 9.28
CA LEU A 18 10.10 13.57 10.25
C LEU A 18 9.86 12.21 9.59
N LEU A 19 8.82 12.07 8.79
CA LEU A 19 8.50 10.85 8.05
C LEU A 19 9.64 10.47 7.09
N ARG A 20 10.22 11.44 6.38
CA ARG A 20 11.34 11.23 5.47
C ARG A 20 12.59 10.67 6.17
N ILE A 21 12.90 11.13 7.38
CA ILE A 21 14.02 10.62 8.17
C ILE A 21 13.79 9.18 8.60
N THR A 22 12.56 8.85 9.00
CA THR A 22 12.21 7.52 9.54
C THR A 22 12.03 6.44 8.46
N THR A 23 11.86 6.83 7.19
CA THR A 23 11.60 5.88 6.09
C THR A 23 12.83 5.18 5.53
N LYS A 24 14.05 5.55 5.94
CA LYS A 24 15.28 4.94 5.42
C LYS A 24 15.31 3.41 5.57
N THR A 25 14.93 2.89 6.73
CA THR A 25 14.85 1.44 6.98
C THR A 25 13.77 0.80 6.11
N LEU A 26 12.59 1.43 6.01
CA LEU A 26 11.52 0.95 5.15
C LEU A 26 11.94 0.94 3.67
N ALA A 27 12.65 1.96 3.21
CA ALA A 27 13.18 2.03 1.86
C ALA A 27 14.13 0.87 1.55
N ASN A 28 15.08 0.59 2.45
CA ASN A 28 15.99 -0.54 2.31
C ASN A 28 15.24 -1.89 2.29
N ASN A 29 14.25 -2.05 3.17
CA ASN A 29 13.44 -3.28 3.22
C ASN A 29 12.58 -3.47 1.96
N LEU A 30 12.04 -2.40 1.38
CA LEU A 30 11.33 -2.45 0.10
C LEU A 30 12.25 -2.88 -1.04
N GLN A 31 13.49 -2.41 -1.06
CA GLN A 31 14.45 -2.74 -2.11
C GLN A 31 15.03 -4.15 -1.95
N ASN A 32 15.25 -4.61 -0.73
CA ASN A 32 15.91 -5.90 -0.44
C ASN A 32 14.91 -7.06 -0.23
N GLY A 33 13.63 -6.77 0.03
CA GLY A 33 12.62 -7.77 0.34
C GLY A 33 12.31 -8.75 -0.81
N SER A 34 11.59 -9.83 -0.53
CA SER A 34 11.30 -10.93 -1.47
C SER A 34 10.53 -10.54 -2.75
N PHE A 35 10.02 -9.32 -2.84
CA PHE A 35 9.54 -8.74 -4.09
C PHE A 35 10.67 -8.56 -5.13
N LYS A 36 11.94 -8.51 -4.70
CA LYS A 36 13.10 -8.45 -5.57
C LYS A 36 13.23 -9.66 -6.51
N SER A 37 12.86 -10.86 -6.07
CA SER A 37 12.94 -12.08 -6.88
C SER A 37 11.90 -12.17 -7.99
N LEU A 38 10.83 -11.38 -7.89
CA LEU A 38 9.73 -11.35 -8.87
C LEU A 38 9.94 -10.31 -9.98
N TYR A 39 10.85 -9.37 -9.79
CA TYR A 39 11.17 -8.34 -10.78
C TYR A 39 12.32 -8.77 -11.69
N HIS A 40 11.99 -9.43 -12.80
CA HIS A 40 12.89 -9.59 -13.93
C HIS A 40 12.74 -8.34 -14.81
N GLY A 41 13.60 -7.35 -14.63
CA GLY A 41 13.64 -6.15 -15.45
C GLY A 41 14.17 -6.47 -16.87
N GLN A 42 13.72 -5.74 -17.88
CA GLN A 42 14.26 -5.82 -19.24
C GLN A 42 15.47 -4.89 -19.44
N GLY A 43 15.93 -4.20 -18.44
CA GLY A 43 17.13 -3.36 -18.47
C GLY A 43 18.35 -4.18 -18.06
N ILE A 44 19.24 -4.48 -18.99
CA ILE A 44 20.54 -5.10 -18.72
C ILE A 44 21.57 -3.98 -18.72
N GLU A 45 22.05 -3.57 -17.53
CA GLU A 45 23.17 -2.62 -17.42
C GLU A 45 24.50 -3.38 -17.30
N PHE A 46 25.53 -2.87 -17.96
CA PHE A 46 26.87 -3.40 -17.82
C PHE A 46 27.41 -3.05 -16.42
N SER A 47 27.55 -4.06 -15.56
CA SER A 47 28.04 -3.90 -14.17
C SER A 47 29.56 -4.01 -14.07
N GLY A 48 30.18 -4.79 -14.99
CA GLY A 48 31.62 -5.01 -14.96
C GLY A 48 32.05 -6.22 -15.78
N VAL A 49 33.30 -6.65 -15.55
CA VAL A 49 33.86 -7.89 -16.12
C VAL A 49 34.40 -8.78 -15.01
N ARG A 50 34.23 -10.11 -15.15
CA ARG A 50 34.88 -11.11 -14.30
C ARG A 50 35.61 -12.15 -15.12
N GLU A 51 36.54 -12.89 -14.52
CA GLU A 51 37.19 -14.00 -15.21
C GLU A 51 36.15 -15.02 -15.68
N TYR A 52 36.36 -15.55 -16.89
CA TYR A 52 35.54 -16.62 -17.49
C TYR A 52 35.68 -17.89 -16.64
N LEU A 53 34.57 -18.47 -16.26
CA LEU A 53 34.50 -19.78 -15.62
C LEU A 53 33.93 -20.80 -16.59
N ARG A 54 34.37 -22.06 -16.43
CA ARG A 54 33.92 -23.18 -17.30
C ARG A 54 32.39 -23.36 -17.16
N GLY A 55 31.66 -23.10 -18.25
CA GLY A 55 30.20 -23.13 -18.28
C GLY A 55 29.56 -21.78 -18.58
N ASP A 56 30.32 -20.69 -18.58
CA ASP A 56 29.82 -19.39 -19.01
C ASP A 56 29.56 -19.33 -20.51
N ASP A 57 28.61 -18.49 -20.93
CA ASP A 57 28.32 -18.28 -22.37
C ASP A 57 29.52 -17.56 -23.04
N VAL A 58 30.10 -18.24 -23.99
CA VAL A 58 31.24 -17.74 -24.80
C VAL A 58 30.91 -16.43 -25.54
N ARG A 59 29.60 -16.16 -25.81
CA ARG A 59 29.13 -14.93 -26.44
C ARG A 59 29.23 -13.70 -25.52
N ALA A 60 29.29 -13.94 -24.21
CA ALA A 60 29.44 -12.88 -23.22
C ALA A 60 30.90 -12.46 -23.01
N ILE A 61 31.88 -13.07 -23.69
CA ILE A 61 33.29 -12.70 -23.55
C ILE A 61 33.52 -11.26 -24.01
N ASP A 62 34.16 -10.46 -23.15
CA ASP A 62 34.68 -9.15 -23.52
C ASP A 62 36.08 -9.28 -24.14
N TRP A 63 36.12 -9.29 -25.46
CA TRP A 63 37.37 -9.43 -26.21
C TRP A 63 38.37 -8.26 -26.00
N ASN A 64 37.85 -7.06 -25.66
CA ASN A 64 38.70 -5.90 -25.41
C ASN A 64 39.48 -6.02 -24.09
N VAL A 65 38.85 -6.49 -23.05
CA VAL A 65 39.46 -6.76 -21.74
C VAL A 65 40.34 -8.00 -21.80
N THR A 66 39.85 -9.07 -22.43
CA THR A 66 40.60 -10.32 -22.63
C THR A 66 41.91 -10.10 -23.35
N ALA A 67 41.95 -9.26 -24.41
CA ALA A 67 43.15 -8.97 -25.16
C ALA A 67 44.24 -8.24 -24.31
N ARG A 68 43.86 -7.55 -23.23
CA ARG A 68 44.78 -6.83 -22.33
C ARG A 68 45.20 -7.64 -21.12
N SER A 69 44.46 -8.69 -20.74
CA SER A 69 44.58 -9.36 -19.45
C SER A 69 45.21 -10.75 -19.55
N ALA A 70 45.50 -11.29 -20.73
CA ALA A 70 46.00 -12.63 -21.01
C ALA A 70 45.09 -13.79 -20.47
N LYS A 71 43.91 -13.46 -19.94
CA LYS A 71 42.87 -14.40 -19.49
C LYS A 71 41.53 -13.96 -20.06
N PRO A 72 40.62 -14.92 -20.38
CA PRO A 72 39.30 -14.57 -20.86
C PRO A 72 38.44 -13.93 -19.76
N TYR A 73 37.77 -12.81 -20.06
CA TYR A 73 36.82 -12.12 -19.21
C TYR A 73 35.45 -12.10 -19.85
N VAL A 74 34.40 -12.30 -19.03
CA VAL A 74 33.01 -12.18 -19.44
C VAL A 74 32.40 -10.89 -18.91
N LYS A 75 31.54 -10.28 -19.72
CA LYS A 75 30.74 -9.13 -19.31
C LYS A 75 29.72 -9.59 -18.27
N VAL A 76 29.73 -8.95 -17.13
CA VAL A 76 28.70 -9.10 -16.09
C VAL A 76 27.70 -7.98 -16.29
N PHE A 77 26.47 -8.37 -16.50
CA PHE A 77 25.35 -7.45 -16.60
C PHE A 77 24.53 -7.56 -15.32
N GLU A 78 24.23 -6.44 -14.69
CA GLU A 78 23.23 -6.36 -13.65
C GLU A 78 21.92 -5.85 -14.25
N GLU A 79 20.82 -6.51 -13.93
CA GLU A 79 19.50 -5.97 -14.25
C GLU A 79 19.25 -4.76 -13.36
N GLU A 80 19.12 -3.57 -13.97
CA GLU A 80 18.65 -2.39 -13.28
C GLU A 80 17.19 -2.60 -12.88
N ARG A 81 16.95 -2.82 -11.60
CA ARG A 81 15.63 -3.15 -11.06
C ARG A 81 14.93 -1.88 -10.58
N GLU A 82 14.32 -1.17 -11.50
CA GLU A 82 13.46 -0.05 -11.16
C GLU A 82 12.14 -0.59 -10.59
N LEU A 83 11.99 -0.57 -9.26
CA LEU A 83 10.76 -0.96 -8.58
C LEU A 83 9.68 0.11 -8.75
N GLN A 84 8.76 -0.08 -9.68
CA GLN A 84 7.61 0.80 -9.82
C GLN A 84 6.57 0.54 -8.73
N ILE A 85 6.15 1.59 -8.01
CA ILE A 85 5.18 1.52 -6.91
C ILE A 85 3.89 2.24 -7.30
N PHE A 86 2.74 1.65 -6.95
CA PHE A 86 1.44 2.28 -7.18
C PHE A 86 0.52 2.15 -5.97
N LEU A 87 -0.12 3.25 -5.59
CA LEU A 87 -0.99 3.33 -4.43
C LEU A 87 -2.45 3.48 -4.88
N ILE A 88 -3.31 2.57 -4.45
CA ILE A 88 -4.76 2.61 -4.66
C ILE A 88 -5.39 2.88 -3.30
N ILE A 89 -5.95 4.07 -3.09
CA ILE A 89 -6.30 4.57 -1.76
C ILE A 89 -7.79 4.91 -1.68
N ASP A 90 -8.46 4.23 -0.77
CA ASP A 90 -9.86 4.44 -0.44
C ASP A 90 -10.06 5.67 0.46
N ARG A 91 -10.94 6.56 0.04
CA ARG A 91 -11.33 7.78 0.75
C ARG A 91 -12.82 7.82 1.09
N SER A 92 -13.51 6.68 1.00
CA SER A 92 -14.94 6.55 1.29
C SER A 92 -15.28 6.98 2.72
N LEU A 93 -16.56 7.21 2.98
CA LEU A 93 -17.03 7.68 4.29
C LEU A 93 -16.72 6.69 5.41
N SER A 94 -16.67 5.39 5.14
CA SER A 94 -16.31 4.36 6.11
C SER A 94 -14.86 4.53 6.61
N MET A 95 -13.96 4.99 5.75
CA MET A 95 -12.57 5.28 6.10
C MET A 95 -12.41 6.49 7.03
N GLN A 96 -13.38 7.42 7.04
CA GLN A 96 -13.32 8.61 7.91
C GLN A 96 -13.68 8.29 9.36
N THR A 97 -14.15 7.07 9.64
CA THR A 97 -14.48 6.62 10.99
C THR A 97 -13.26 6.11 11.74
N GLY A 98 -13.26 6.24 13.05
CA GLY A 98 -12.23 5.72 13.97
C GLY A 98 -12.70 5.84 15.41
N SER A 99 -12.23 4.94 16.29
CA SER A 99 -12.71 4.85 17.68
C SER A 99 -11.89 5.64 18.70
N ARG A 100 -10.68 6.10 18.34
CA ARG A 100 -9.78 6.78 19.27
C ARG A 100 -9.09 7.99 18.63
N TYR A 101 -7.76 7.97 18.53
CA TYR A 101 -6.94 9.14 18.18
C TYR A 101 -6.85 9.39 16.67
N LYS A 102 -7.02 8.36 15.83
CA LYS A 102 -6.89 8.44 14.38
C LYS A 102 -8.09 7.77 13.69
N SER A 103 -8.53 8.34 12.58
CA SER A 103 -9.44 7.65 11.66
C SER A 103 -8.68 6.64 10.79
N ARG A 104 -9.41 5.72 10.16
CA ARG A 104 -8.84 4.83 9.14
C ARG A 104 -8.21 5.63 8.01
N TYR A 105 -8.87 6.71 7.60
CA TYR A 105 -8.36 7.63 6.58
C TYR A 105 -7.00 8.25 6.96
N GLN A 106 -6.88 8.77 8.19
CA GLN A 106 -5.60 9.34 8.66
C GLN A 106 -4.48 8.30 8.65
N THR A 107 -4.79 7.07 9.06
CA THR A 107 -3.84 5.94 9.03
C THR A 107 -3.47 5.59 7.59
N ALA A 108 -4.45 5.58 6.65
CA ALA A 108 -4.20 5.34 5.23
C ALA A 108 -3.26 6.39 4.63
N MET A 109 -3.48 7.67 4.93
CA MET A 109 -2.63 8.75 4.43
C MET A 109 -1.21 8.68 5.00
N GLU A 110 -1.06 8.31 6.25
CA GLU A 110 0.25 8.08 6.86
C GLU A 110 1.01 6.93 6.19
N ILE A 111 0.34 5.80 5.93
CA ILE A 111 0.89 4.66 5.18
C ILE A 111 1.31 5.10 3.77
N ALA A 112 0.44 5.81 3.07
CA ALA A 112 0.71 6.29 1.71
C ALA A 112 1.92 7.24 1.66
N ALA A 113 2.03 8.15 2.63
CA ALA A 113 3.16 9.05 2.76
C ALA A 113 4.47 8.30 3.04
N LEU A 114 4.46 7.33 3.97
CA LEU A 114 5.63 6.51 4.29
C LEU A 114 6.14 5.73 3.06
N ILE A 115 5.24 5.10 2.31
CA ILE A 115 5.60 4.37 1.09
C ILE A 115 6.13 5.34 0.02
N THR A 116 5.51 6.52 -0.15
CA THR A 116 5.94 7.53 -1.11
C THR A 116 7.34 8.05 -0.78
N PHE A 117 7.66 8.33 0.50
CA PHE A 117 9.01 8.73 0.89
C PHE A 117 10.04 7.61 0.75
N ALA A 118 9.65 6.37 1.04
CA ALA A 118 10.52 5.22 0.82
C ALA A 118 10.84 5.03 -0.68
N ALA A 119 9.84 5.22 -1.54
CA ALA A 119 10.02 5.22 -3.00
C ALA A 119 10.97 6.35 -3.45
N GLU A 120 10.74 7.58 -2.99
CA GLU A 120 11.62 8.73 -3.31
C GLU A 120 13.06 8.48 -2.89
N HIS A 121 13.29 7.91 -1.69
CA HIS A 121 14.62 7.63 -1.18
C HIS A 121 15.42 6.70 -2.11
N ASN A 122 14.75 5.72 -2.72
CA ASN A 122 15.33 4.74 -3.64
C ASN A 122 15.22 5.16 -5.12
N ALA A 123 14.82 6.40 -5.41
CA ALA A 123 14.52 6.90 -6.75
C ALA A 123 13.48 6.05 -7.54
N ASN A 124 12.66 5.26 -6.85
CA ASN A 124 11.63 4.44 -7.45
C ASN A 124 10.45 5.29 -7.94
N PRO A 125 9.92 5.04 -9.16
CA PRO A 125 8.71 5.69 -9.62
C PRO A 125 7.51 5.34 -8.73
N VAL A 126 6.76 6.35 -8.30
CA VAL A 126 5.53 6.19 -7.51
C VAL A 126 4.37 6.94 -8.14
N GLY A 127 3.23 6.25 -8.23
CA GLY A 127 1.96 6.81 -8.69
C GLY A 127 0.83 6.47 -7.73
N SER A 128 -0.35 7.06 -7.96
CA SER A 128 -1.50 6.82 -7.08
C SER A 128 -2.82 7.03 -7.79
N VAL A 129 -3.85 6.33 -7.32
CA VAL A 129 -5.27 6.63 -7.54
C VAL A 129 -5.97 6.80 -6.20
N LEU A 130 -6.71 7.89 -6.04
CA LEU A 130 -7.57 8.16 -4.90
C LEU A 130 -9.03 8.02 -5.35
N PHE A 131 -9.83 7.32 -4.57
CA PHE A 131 -11.23 7.06 -4.91
C PHE A 131 -12.14 7.05 -3.66
N ASN A 132 -13.40 7.35 -3.90
CA ASN A 132 -14.53 7.12 -2.99
C ASN A 132 -15.67 6.46 -3.80
N GLY A 133 -16.85 7.04 -3.93
CA GLY A 133 -17.90 6.65 -4.88
C GLY A 133 -17.54 6.95 -6.34
N GLU A 134 -16.44 7.66 -6.57
CA GLU A 134 -15.86 7.94 -7.89
C GLU A 134 -14.32 8.00 -7.81
N ILE A 135 -13.66 8.10 -8.96
CA ILE A 135 -12.21 8.31 -9.02
C ILE A 135 -11.94 9.81 -8.86
N GLU A 136 -11.34 10.21 -7.74
CA GLU A 136 -11.07 11.62 -7.42
C GLU A 136 -9.76 12.15 -8.02
N PHE A 137 -8.75 11.27 -8.09
CA PHE A 137 -7.41 11.65 -8.54
C PHE A 137 -6.68 10.45 -9.11
N VAL A 138 -5.91 10.68 -10.17
CA VAL A 138 -5.02 9.70 -10.79
C VAL A 138 -3.70 10.36 -11.13
N CYS A 139 -2.60 9.72 -10.76
CA CYS A 139 -1.26 10.16 -11.07
C CYS A 139 -0.40 8.96 -11.50
N GLU A 140 0.14 9.02 -12.71
CA GLU A 140 1.03 7.98 -13.24
C GLU A 140 2.33 7.91 -12.44
N PRO A 141 2.97 6.73 -12.34
CA PRO A 141 4.24 6.57 -11.65
C PRO A 141 5.36 7.41 -12.28
N LYS A 142 5.99 8.25 -11.45
CA LYS A 142 7.19 9.04 -11.80
C LYS A 142 8.10 9.11 -10.59
N SER A 143 9.40 9.33 -10.82
CA SER A 143 10.41 9.47 -9.77
C SER A 143 10.65 10.94 -9.43
N GLY A 144 11.20 11.18 -8.25
CA GLY A 144 11.76 12.47 -7.83
C GLY A 144 10.85 13.30 -6.93
N PRO A 145 11.44 14.37 -6.32
CA PRO A 145 10.79 15.16 -5.28
C PRO A 145 9.50 15.86 -5.71
N ASN A 146 9.41 16.29 -6.98
CA ASN A 146 8.20 16.93 -7.50
C ASN A 146 7.00 15.97 -7.48
N GLN A 147 7.21 14.71 -7.82
CA GLN A 147 6.18 13.69 -7.77
C GLN A 147 5.71 13.44 -6.34
N THR A 148 6.65 13.32 -5.40
CA THR A 148 6.35 13.21 -3.97
C THR A 148 5.49 14.37 -3.48
N MET A 149 5.83 15.61 -3.82
CA MET A 149 5.06 16.79 -3.42
C MET A 149 3.66 16.81 -4.01
N ILE A 150 3.49 16.40 -5.28
CA ILE A 150 2.17 16.26 -5.91
C ILE A 150 1.32 15.26 -5.14
N LEU A 151 1.84 14.07 -4.87
CA LEU A 151 1.12 13.02 -4.14
C LEU A 151 0.74 13.46 -2.72
N LEU A 152 1.69 13.98 -1.95
CA LEU A 152 1.44 14.46 -0.59
C LEU A 152 0.40 15.58 -0.55
N SER A 153 0.42 16.51 -1.51
CA SER A 153 -0.58 17.57 -1.58
C SER A 153 -1.99 17.04 -1.80
N HIS A 154 -2.15 15.91 -2.51
CA HIS A 154 -3.45 15.26 -2.71
C HIS A 154 -3.85 14.38 -1.52
N PHE A 155 -2.90 13.73 -0.87
CA PHE A 155 -3.16 12.96 0.37
C PHE A 155 -3.61 13.87 1.52
N ASP A 156 -3.13 15.11 1.57
CA ASP A 156 -3.47 16.08 2.62
C ASP A 156 -4.83 16.77 2.41
N LYS A 157 -5.39 16.70 1.18
CA LYS A 157 -6.73 17.22 0.91
C LYS A 157 -7.80 16.40 1.62
N GLU A 158 -8.79 17.08 2.18
CA GLU A 158 -9.96 16.40 2.76
C GLU A 158 -10.79 15.70 1.67
N PRO A 159 -11.32 14.49 1.95
CA PRO A 159 -12.21 13.79 1.01
C PRO A 159 -13.52 14.56 0.80
N ASP A 160 -14.09 14.46 -0.40
CA ASP A 160 -15.42 15.03 -0.65
C ASP A 160 -16.51 14.13 -0.04
N ASN A 161 -17.10 14.59 1.04
CA ASN A 161 -18.12 13.86 1.79
C ASN A 161 -19.49 13.82 1.10
N ARG A 162 -19.66 14.51 -0.02
CA ARG A 162 -20.90 14.50 -0.81
C ARG A 162 -21.01 13.24 -1.66
N VAL A 163 -19.88 12.68 -2.08
CA VAL A 163 -19.83 11.47 -2.89
C VAL A 163 -19.82 10.26 -1.98
N LYS A 164 -20.85 9.41 -2.07
CA LYS A 164 -21.02 8.21 -1.24
C LYS A 164 -20.62 6.96 -2.01
N GLY A 165 -20.27 5.92 -1.28
CA GLY A 165 -19.92 4.63 -1.83
C GLY A 165 -18.41 4.44 -2.02
N SER A 166 -18.05 3.36 -2.66
CA SER A 166 -16.66 3.03 -2.97
C SER A 166 -16.59 2.24 -4.28
N VAL A 167 -15.77 2.73 -5.21
CA VAL A 167 -15.57 2.13 -6.55
C VAL A 167 -14.24 1.39 -6.65
N LEU A 168 -13.88 0.61 -5.62
CA LEU A 168 -12.61 -0.13 -5.56
C LEU A 168 -12.37 -0.97 -6.82
N GLY A 169 -13.39 -1.71 -7.31
CA GLY A 169 -13.26 -2.51 -8.53
C GLY A 169 -12.86 -1.69 -9.75
N ASN A 170 -13.42 -0.47 -9.89
CA ASN A 170 -13.05 0.46 -10.95
C ASN A 170 -11.64 1.01 -10.78
N ALA A 171 -11.22 1.32 -9.55
CA ALA A 171 -9.86 1.79 -9.24
C ALA A 171 -8.81 0.72 -9.56
N LEU A 172 -9.06 -0.54 -9.19
CA LEU A 172 -8.20 -1.68 -9.54
C LEU A 172 -8.08 -1.88 -11.06
N THR A 173 -9.22 -1.86 -11.76
CA THR A 173 -9.24 -2.00 -13.22
C THR A 173 -8.54 -0.83 -13.92
N GLY A 174 -8.74 0.39 -13.40
CA GLY A 174 -8.08 1.60 -13.90
C GLY A 174 -6.57 1.55 -13.70
N ALA A 175 -6.11 1.08 -12.55
CA ALA A 175 -4.69 0.89 -12.25
C ALA A 175 -4.04 -0.09 -13.24
N GLY A 176 -4.69 -1.22 -13.55
CA GLY A 176 -4.18 -2.20 -14.52
C GLY A 176 -4.05 -1.64 -15.95
N LYS A 177 -4.84 -0.60 -16.31
CA LYS A 177 -4.69 0.09 -17.61
C LYS A 177 -3.54 1.09 -17.65
N ILE A 178 -3.24 1.71 -16.50
CA ILE A 178 -2.18 2.72 -16.35
C ILE A 178 -0.80 2.06 -16.27
N LEU A 179 -0.70 0.95 -15.52
CA LEU A 179 0.55 0.27 -15.24
C LEU A 179 0.95 -0.62 -16.43
N LYS A 180 1.95 -0.17 -17.18
CA LYS A 180 2.49 -0.89 -18.35
C LYS A 180 3.61 -1.88 -18.01
N LYS A 181 4.24 -1.71 -16.84
CA LYS A 181 5.30 -2.58 -16.32
C LYS A 181 4.80 -3.27 -15.06
N ARG A 182 5.32 -4.46 -14.75
CA ARG A 182 5.04 -5.12 -13.48
C ARG A 182 5.41 -4.19 -12.32
N SER A 183 4.51 -4.01 -11.39
CA SER A 183 4.60 -2.99 -10.34
C SER A 183 4.22 -3.58 -8.99
N LEU A 184 4.72 -3.01 -7.93
CA LEU A 184 4.26 -3.28 -6.57
C LEU A 184 3.08 -2.35 -6.26
N VAL A 185 1.90 -2.93 -6.13
CA VAL A 185 0.64 -2.20 -5.94
C VAL A 185 0.16 -2.36 -4.50
N PHE A 186 -0.08 -1.26 -3.81
CA PHE A 186 -0.70 -1.24 -2.49
C PHE A 186 -2.15 -0.80 -2.61
N VAL A 187 -3.08 -1.66 -2.20
CA VAL A 187 -4.51 -1.35 -2.11
C VAL A 187 -4.84 -1.05 -0.66
N ILE A 188 -5.08 0.20 -0.32
CA ILE A 188 -5.26 0.68 1.04
C ILE A 188 -6.74 1.03 1.26
N SER A 189 -7.47 0.20 2.04
CA SER A 189 -8.91 0.32 2.28
C SER A 189 -9.31 -0.40 3.57
N ASP A 190 -10.55 -0.24 4.03
CA ASP A 190 -11.15 -1.10 5.05
C ASP A 190 -11.81 -2.36 4.44
N PHE A 191 -11.87 -2.43 3.11
CA PHE A 191 -12.44 -3.55 2.33
C PHE A 191 -13.87 -3.95 2.74
N ARG A 192 -14.71 -2.97 3.06
CA ARG A 192 -16.11 -3.22 3.41
C ARG A 192 -17.06 -3.30 2.21
N MET A 193 -16.60 -2.86 1.04
CA MET A 193 -17.34 -2.96 -0.22
C MET A 193 -17.33 -4.38 -0.76
N ARG A 194 -18.18 -4.63 -1.76
CA ARG A 194 -18.31 -5.91 -2.47
C ARG A 194 -17.74 -5.80 -3.89
N ASP A 195 -17.65 -6.92 -4.57
CA ASP A 195 -17.39 -7.02 -6.02
C ASP A 195 -16.04 -6.45 -6.50
N TRP A 196 -15.01 -6.50 -5.64
CA TRP A 196 -13.64 -6.10 -6.00
C TRP A 196 -12.72 -7.27 -6.37
N GLU A 197 -13.14 -8.51 -6.05
CA GLU A 197 -12.31 -9.71 -6.15
C GLU A 197 -11.92 -10.01 -7.60
N ALA A 198 -12.85 -9.89 -8.56
CA ALA A 198 -12.56 -10.13 -9.97
C ALA A 198 -11.53 -9.14 -10.53
N SER A 199 -11.63 -7.88 -10.15
CA SER A 199 -10.66 -6.84 -10.54
C SER A 199 -9.29 -7.06 -9.88
N LEU A 200 -9.26 -7.59 -8.64
CA LEU A 200 -8.02 -7.98 -7.98
C LEU A 200 -7.32 -9.12 -8.71
N VAL A 201 -8.03 -10.18 -9.11
CA VAL A 201 -7.46 -11.30 -9.88
C VAL A 201 -6.76 -10.77 -11.14
N HIS A 202 -7.44 -9.89 -11.88
CA HIS A 202 -6.88 -9.32 -13.10
C HIS A 202 -5.62 -8.48 -12.81
N LEU A 203 -5.64 -7.65 -11.77
CA LEU A 203 -4.48 -6.84 -11.39
C LEU A 203 -3.32 -7.70 -10.88
N ALA A 204 -3.60 -8.68 -10.02
CA ALA A 204 -2.59 -9.57 -9.43
C ALA A 204 -1.95 -10.55 -10.43
N SER A 205 -2.59 -10.81 -11.58
CA SER A 205 -1.98 -11.62 -12.64
C SER A 205 -0.81 -10.92 -13.35
N HIS A 206 -0.71 -9.59 -13.26
CA HIS A 206 0.32 -8.79 -13.93
C HIS A 206 1.21 -8.00 -12.95
N HIS A 207 0.76 -7.80 -11.71
CA HIS A 207 1.41 -6.97 -10.70
C HIS A 207 1.47 -7.69 -9.36
N ASP A 208 2.39 -7.28 -8.49
CA ASP A 208 2.45 -7.76 -7.12
C ASP A 208 1.56 -6.88 -6.24
N VAL A 209 0.48 -7.46 -5.72
CA VAL A 209 -0.55 -6.67 -5.02
C VAL A 209 -0.51 -6.96 -3.52
N VAL A 210 -0.32 -5.90 -2.72
CA VAL A 210 -0.44 -5.92 -1.27
C VAL A 210 -1.78 -5.27 -0.89
N CYS A 211 -2.69 -6.05 -0.33
CA CYS A 211 -3.98 -5.58 0.18
C CYS A 211 -3.78 -5.12 1.64
N VAL A 212 -3.73 -3.81 1.86
CA VAL A 212 -3.56 -3.19 3.19
C VAL A 212 -4.93 -2.88 3.77
N ARG A 213 -5.40 -3.72 4.68
CA ARG A 213 -6.65 -3.48 5.38
C ARG A 213 -6.43 -2.66 6.64
N ILE A 214 -7.10 -1.50 6.71
CA ILE A 214 -7.08 -0.67 7.90
C ILE A 214 -8.26 -1.05 8.79
N GLY A 215 -7.94 -1.68 9.92
CA GLY A 215 -8.89 -2.04 10.96
C GLY A 215 -8.94 -0.99 12.06
N ASP A 216 -10.00 -1.04 12.85
CA ASP A 216 -10.16 -0.20 14.05
C ASP A 216 -10.60 -1.09 15.22
N PRO A 217 -10.21 -0.81 16.49
CA PRO A 217 -10.67 -1.56 17.64
C PRO A 217 -12.18 -1.75 17.70
N SER A 218 -12.96 -0.77 17.24
CA SER A 218 -14.42 -0.85 17.18
C SER A 218 -14.96 -1.93 16.24
N ASP A 219 -14.13 -2.49 15.36
CA ASP A 219 -14.51 -3.63 14.51
C ASP A 219 -14.72 -4.92 15.33
N TYR A 220 -14.14 -4.97 16.53
CA TYR A 220 -14.15 -6.14 17.43
C TYR A 220 -14.72 -5.84 18.82
N GLU A 221 -14.55 -4.59 19.30
CA GLU A 221 -14.91 -4.19 20.66
C GLU A 221 -15.76 -2.93 20.64
N LEU A 222 -16.94 -3.02 21.20
CA LEU A 222 -17.83 -1.87 21.37
C LEU A 222 -17.74 -1.33 22.80
N PRO A 223 -17.72 0.00 22.98
CA PRO A 223 -17.75 0.60 24.32
C PRO A 223 -19.07 0.27 25.01
N GLU A 224 -19.05 0.12 26.33
CA GLU A 224 -20.24 -0.10 27.15
C GLU A 224 -20.98 1.22 27.36
N MET A 225 -21.92 1.51 26.48
CA MET A 225 -22.68 2.78 26.48
C MET A 225 -24.21 2.57 26.49
N GLY A 226 -24.68 1.34 26.77
CA GLY A 226 -26.09 0.99 26.71
C GLY A 226 -26.61 0.76 25.29
N SER A 227 -27.78 1.27 25.00
CA SER A 227 -28.37 1.22 23.67
C SER A 227 -27.95 2.44 22.87
N VAL A 228 -27.06 2.26 21.89
CA VAL A 228 -26.47 3.34 21.09
C VAL A 228 -26.96 3.27 19.66
N PRO A 229 -27.41 4.39 19.08
CA PRO A 229 -27.72 4.43 17.66
C PRO A 229 -26.41 4.46 16.83
N PHE A 230 -26.21 3.44 16.00
CA PHE A 230 -25.16 3.40 15.00
C PHE A 230 -25.75 3.77 13.64
N THR A 231 -25.07 4.64 12.94
CA THR A 231 -25.44 5.03 11.58
C THR A 231 -24.39 4.48 10.61
N ASP A 232 -24.82 3.72 9.62
CA ASP A 232 -23.95 3.32 8.51
C ASP A 232 -23.61 4.59 7.68
N PRO A 233 -22.36 4.97 7.56
CA PRO A 233 -21.97 6.20 6.87
C PRO A 233 -22.30 6.17 5.37
N GLU A 234 -22.34 5.00 4.73
CA GLU A 234 -22.52 4.87 3.29
C GLU A 234 -24.00 4.96 2.88
N ASN A 235 -24.90 4.33 3.64
CA ASN A 235 -26.31 4.25 3.29
C ASN A 235 -27.23 5.02 4.25
N GLY A 236 -26.69 5.53 5.37
CA GLY A 236 -27.43 6.29 6.37
C GLY A 236 -28.38 5.46 7.24
N ILE A 237 -28.36 4.13 7.13
CA ILE A 237 -29.22 3.25 7.92
C ILE A 237 -28.81 3.33 9.39
N LYS A 238 -29.79 3.60 10.25
CA LYS A 238 -29.61 3.65 11.71
C LYS A 238 -30.02 2.33 12.32
N LYS A 239 -29.17 1.76 13.18
CA LYS A 239 -29.45 0.57 13.99
C LYS A 239 -29.15 0.87 15.43
N ILE A 240 -30.06 0.50 16.34
CA ILE A 240 -29.81 0.56 17.78
C ILE A 240 -29.05 -0.70 18.17
N MET A 241 -27.88 -0.53 18.76
CA MET A 241 -27.02 -1.62 19.20
C MET A 241 -26.97 -1.70 20.73
N PRO A 242 -27.31 -2.85 21.34
CA PRO A 242 -27.29 -3.04 22.80
C PRO A 242 -25.86 -3.34 23.27
N THR A 243 -25.03 -2.32 23.36
CA THR A 243 -23.58 -2.46 23.62
C THR A 243 -23.22 -3.01 25.00
N ASN A 244 -24.17 -3.06 25.94
CA ASN A 244 -23.99 -3.68 27.26
C ASN A 244 -24.33 -5.18 27.28
N SER A 245 -24.99 -5.72 26.24
CA SER A 245 -25.35 -7.14 26.16
C SER A 245 -24.10 -7.99 25.89
N LYS A 246 -23.80 -8.93 26.79
CA LYS A 246 -22.66 -9.84 26.62
C LYS A 246 -22.78 -10.66 25.33
N SER A 247 -23.95 -11.24 25.08
CA SER A 247 -24.19 -12.05 23.87
C SER A 247 -24.02 -11.22 22.60
N PHE A 248 -24.45 -9.95 22.60
CA PHE A 248 -24.24 -9.06 21.47
C PHE A 248 -22.78 -8.74 21.25
N LYS A 249 -22.01 -8.43 22.31
CA LYS A 249 -20.57 -8.18 22.21
C LYS A 249 -19.79 -9.41 21.69
N ASP A 250 -20.15 -10.61 22.18
CA ASP A 250 -19.52 -11.85 21.73
C ASP A 250 -19.82 -12.11 20.25
N SER A 251 -21.07 -11.92 19.80
CA SER A 251 -21.43 -12.02 18.39
C SER A 251 -20.72 -10.97 17.54
N TRP A 252 -20.62 -9.73 18.02
CA TRP A 252 -19.90 -8.65 17.32
C TRP A 252 -18.43 -8.97 17.09
N ARG A 253 -17.78 -9.48 18.15
CA ARG A 253 -16.37 -9.90 18.08
C ARG A 253 -16.17 -11.05 17.10
N GLU A 254 -17.06 -12.04 17.14
CA GLU A 254 -16.99 -13.19 16.23
C GLU A 254 -17.22 -12.77 14.77
N ASP A 255 -18.24 -11.93 14.52
CA ASP A 255 -18.47 -11.36 13.18
C ASP A 255 -17.26 -10.56 12.67
N GLY A 256 -16.60 -9.82 13.55
CA GLY A 256 -15.37 -9.09 13.23
C GLY A 256 -14.23 -10.03 12.80
N ARG A 257 -14.06 -11.14 13.55
CA ARG A 257 -13.07 -12.18 13.22
C ARG A 257 -13.38 -12.86 11.90
N MET A 258 -14.63 -13.26 11.70
CA MET A 258 -15.06 -13.91 10.45
C MET A 258 -14.92 -12.99 9.23
N ARG A 259 -15.19 -11.68 9.38
CA ARG A 259 -14.95 -10.70 8.31
C ARG A 259 -13.47 -10.59 7.98
N LEU A 260 -12.59 -10.55 8.99
CA LEU A 260 -11.16 -10.53 8.78
C LEU A 260 -10.66 -11.79 8.08
N GLN A 261 -11.10 -12.98 8.54
CA GLN A 261 -10.70 -14.25 7.95
C GLN A 261 -11.15 -14.36 6.49
N ARG A 262 -12.42 -14.06 6.18
CA ARG A 262 -12.94 -14.06 4.80
C ARG A 262 -12.18 -13.14 3.87
N TRP A 263 -11.82 -11.94 4.37
CA TRP A 263 -11.01 -11.00 3.60
C TRP A 263 -9.59 -11.55 3.36
N THR A 264 -8.95 -12.12 4.39
CA THR A 264 -7.61 -12.71 4.27
C THR A 264 -7.59 -13.84 3.25
N ASP A 265 -8.53 -14.78 3.37
CA ASP A 265 -8.66 -15.91 2.45
C ASP A 265 -8.99 -15.44 1.03
N GLY A 266 -9.86 -14.43 0.91
CA GLY A 266 -10.19 -13.79 -0.35
C GLY A 266 -8.96 -13.18 -1.03
N CYS A 267 -8.15 -12.40 -0.31
CA CYS A 267 -6.91 -11.84 -0.86
C CYS A 267 -5.97 -12.93 -1.36
N LEU A 268 -5.66 -13.92 -0.53
CA LEU A 268 -4.76 -15.03 -0.89
C LEU A 268 -5.27 -15.82 -2.09
N LYS A 269 -6.56 -16.15 -2.10
CA LYS A 269 -7.19 -16.89 -3.22
C LYS A 269 -7.09 -16.13 -4.55
N HIS A 270 -7.11 -14.80 -4.51
CA HIS A 270 -7.13 -13.95 -5.68
C HIS A 270 -5.75 -13.33 -6.02
N GLY A 271 -4.68 -13.85 -5.43
CA GLY A 271 -3.29 -13.47 -5.74
C GLY A 271 -2.81 -12.18 -5.06
N GLY A 272 -3.59 -11.62 -4.13
CA GLY A 272 -3.18 -10.50 -3.31
C GLY A 272 -2.54 -10.96 -2.00
N VAL A 273 -1.60 -10.18 -1.48
CA VAL A 273 -0.97 -10.42 -0.19
C VAL A 273 -1.66 -9.60 0.89
N PRO A 274 -2.30 -10.23 1.89
CA PRO A 274 -2.98 -9.50 2.94
C PRO A 274 -2.00 -8.89 3.94
N LEU A 275 -2.18 -7.60 4.25
CA LEU A 275 -1.52 -6.87 5.33
C LEU A 275 -2.58 -6.15 6.16
N LYS A 276 -2.68 -6.47 7.44
CA LYS A 276 -3.58 -5.80 8.38
C LYS A 276 -2.82 -4.75 9.17
N ILE A 277 -3.38 -3.55 9.28
CA ILE A 277 -2.87 -2.46 10.14
C ILE A 277 -4.06 -1.89 10.93
N SER A 278 -3.91 -1.74 12.25
CA SER A 278 -4.91 -1.09 13.10
C SER A 278 -4.67 0.43 13.18
N THR A 279 -5.74 1.20 13.38
CA THR A 279 -5.65 2.65 13.67
C THR A 279 -4.85 2.96 14.95
N THR A 280 -4.62 1.97 15.80
CA THR A 280 -3.84 2.09 17.06
C THR A 280 -2.38 1.64 16.93
N GLU A 281 -2.00 1.03 15.81
CA GLU A 281 -0.63 0.60 15.55
C GLU A 281 0.18 1.70 14.87
N ASP A 282 1.50 1.65 15.01
CA ASP A 282 2.42 2.50 14.25
C ASP A 282 2.63 1.93 12.85
N PRO A 283 2.18 2.61 11.79
CA PRO A 283 2.29 2.11 10.43
C PRO A 283 3.72 1.81 9.99
N LEU A 284 4.71 2.60 10.43
CA LEU A 284 6.11 2.39 10.07
C LEU A 284 6.63 1.06 10.59
N THR A 285 6.34 0.75 11.85
CA THR A 285 6.75 -0.51 12.48
C THR A 285 6.12 -1.72 11.79
N VAL A 286 4.81 -1.64 11.47
CA VAL A 286 4.11 -2.75 10.81
C VAL A 286 4.62 -2.96 9.39
N LEU A 287 4.79 -1.90 8.60
CA LEU A 287 5.33 -1.98 7.24
C LEU A 287 6.77 -2.53 7.25
N SER A 288 7.63 -2.02 8.13
CA SER A 288 9.03 -2.48 8.23
C SER A 288 9.09 -3.97 8.59
N SER A 289 8.29 -4.42 9.57
CA SER A 289 8.20 -5.84 9.95
C SER A 289 7.65 -6.72 8.82
N PHE A 290 6.68 -6.22 8.05
CA PHE A 290 6.11 -6.95 6.92
C PHE A 290 7.13 -7.22 5.82
N PHE A 291 7.93 -6.22 5.47
CA PHE A 291 8.96 -6.38 4.44
C PHE A 291 10.17 -7.17 4.93
N SER A 292 10.61 -6.99 6.18
CA SER A 292 11.74 -7.76 6.75
C SER A 292 11.45 -9.26 6.89
N LYS A 293 10.23 -9.66 7.27
CA LYS A 293 9.87 -11.09 7.44
C LYS A 293 9.83 -11.86 6.11
N ARG A 294 9.74 -11.17 4.99
CA ARG A 294 9.73 -11.79 3.65
C ARG A 294 11.11 -12.04 3.06
N GLU A 295 12.17 -11.61 3.71
CA GLU A 295 13.54 -11.99 3.33
C GLU A 295 13.90 -13.45 3.66
N VAL A 296 13.08 -14.15 4.45
CA VAL A 296 13.40 -15.47 5.04
C VAL A 296 12.63 -16.63 4.37
N LEU A 297 11.82 -16.37 3.35
CA LEU A 297 11.11 -17.39 2.56
C LEU A 297 11.56 -17.36 1.09
#